data_af3830634141ad047e55a9a59c307afe
#
_entry.id   af3830634141ad047e55a9a59c307afe
#
_cell.length_a   1.000
_cell.length_b   1.000
_cell.length_c   1.000
_cell.angle_alpha   90.00
_cell.angle_beta   90.00
_cell.angle_gamma   90.00
#
_symmetry.space_group_name_H-M   'P 1'
#
loop_
_entity.id
_entity.type
_entity.pdbx_description
1 polymer ?
#
loop_
_entity_poly.entity_id
_entity_poly.type
_entity_poly.pdbx_seq_one_letter_code
_entity_poly.pdbx_strand_id
1 'polypeptide(L)'
;GLVERLLFSAMIEARSCERFKVLSENIKDPELAQFYRDLMISEAGHYTTFLGFARKYTDNIDIDKRWKEWIEFETSIIVNYGKNETVHG
;
A
#
# COMPACT_ATOMS: atom_id res chain seq x y z
N GLY A 1 15.19 -9.76 7.17
CA GLY A 1 15.14 -9.41 8.57
C GLY A 1 13.90 -8.61 8.96
N LEU A 2 13.95 -8.03 10.12
CA LEU A 2 12.82 -7.26 10.67
C LEU A 2 12.40 -6.09 9.78
N VAL A 3 13.38 -5.35 9.26
CA VAL A 3 13.11 -4.17 8.42
C VAL A 3 12.35 -4.56 7.16
N GLU A 4 12.77 -5.61 6.48
CA GLU A 4 12.10 -6.06 5.26
C GLU A 4 10.68 -6.54 5.56
N ARG A 5 10.45 -7.18 6.69
CA ARG A 5 9.11 -7.59 7.12
C ARG A 5 8.21 -6.39 7.39
N LEU A 6 8.75 -5.34 8.02
CA LEU A 6 8.00 -4.12 8.30
C LEU A 6 7.65 -3.39 7.00
N LEU A 7 8.59 -3.31 6.06
CA LEU A 7 8.34 -2.69 4.76
C LEU A 7 7.31 -3.48 3.95
N PHE A 8 7.38 -4.80 3.99
CA PHE A 8 6.41 -5.66 3.32
C PHE A 8 5.01 -5.47 3.90
N SER A 9 4.90 -5.42 5.24
CA SER A 9 3.63 -5.18 5.90
C SER A 9 3.07 -3.80 5.54
N ALA A 10 3.92 -2.78 5.50
CA ALA A 10 3.51 -1.44 5.10
C ALA A 10 2.99 -1.43 3.65
N MET A 11 3.62 -2.19 2.77
CA MET A 11 3.21 -2.30 1.36
C MET A 11 1.80 -2.90 1.25
N ILE A 12 1.53 -3.97 1.98
CA ILE A 12 0.21 -4.61 1.96
C ILE A 12 -0.86 -3.63 2.44
N GLU A 13 -0.59 -2.91 3.53
CA GLU A 13 -1.54 -1.94 4.07
C GLU A 13 -1.75 -0.75 3.14
N ALA A 14 -0.68 -0.30 2.47
CA ALA A 14 -0.78 0.79 1.50
C ALA A 14 -1.64 0.38 0.29
N ARG A 15 -1.51 -0.85 -0.18
CA ARG A 15 -2.33 -1.36 -1.28
C ARG A 15 -3.79 -1.50 -0.88
N SER A 16 -4.07 -1.94 0.33
CA SER A 16 -5.43 -2.00 0.86
C SER A 16 -6.02 -0.60 0.94
N CYS A 17 -5.24 0.38 1.40
CA CYS A 17 -5.66 1.77 1.46
C CYS A 17 -6.09 2.29 0.08
N GLU A 18 -5.28 2.07 -0.96
CA GLU A 18 -5.62 2.46 -2.33
C GLU A 18 -6.90 1.79 -2.82
N ARG A 19 -7.06 0.50 -2.55
CA ARG A 19 -8.24 -0.24 -2.95
C ARG A 19 -9.51 0.34 -2.32
N PHE A 20 -9.46 0.62 -1.04
CA PHE A 20 -10.61 1.20 -0.33
C PHE A 20 -10.91 2.61 -0.82
N LYS A 21 -9.87 3.37 -1.18
CA LYS A 21 -10.05 4.69 -1.77
C LYS A 21 -10.84 4.60 -3.09
N VAL A 22 -10.43 3.72 -3.99
CA VAL A 22 -11.09 3.52 -5.28
C VAL A 22 -12.53 3.09 -5.08
N LEU A 23 -12.77 2.14 -4.17
CA LEU A 23 -14.13 1.69 -3.86
C LEU A 23 -14.99 2.82 -3.34
N SER A 24 -14.47 3.64 -2.42
CA SER A 24 -15.23 4.76 -1.85
C SER A 24 -15.60 5.82 -2.88
N GLU A 25 -14.78 5.99 -3.91
CA GLU A 25 -15.01 6.97 -4.97
C GLU A 25 -15.97 6.47 -6.04
N ASN A 26 -16.17 5.17 -6.17
CA ASN A 26 -16.95 4.57 -7.26
C ASN A 26 -18.26 3.94 -6.81
N ILE A 27 -18.50 3.76 -5.53
CA ILE A 27 -19.73 3.20 -5.00
C ILE A 27 -20.77 4.31 -4.86
N LYS A 28 -21.95 4.09 -5.42
CA LYS A 28 -23.02 5.09 -5.42
C LYS A 28 -23.74 5.23 -4.09
N ASP A 29 -23.80 4.15 -3.29
CA ASP A 29 -24.43 4.17 -1.98
C ASP A 29 -23.58 5.02 -1.02
N PRO A 30 -24.11 6.15 -0.49
CA PRO A 30 -23.33 7.03 0.39
C PRO A 30 -22.88 6.36 1.68
N GLU A 31 -23.69 5.49 2.26
CA GLU A 31 -23.35 4.79 3.49
C GLU A 31 -22.19 3.82 3.27
N LEU A 32 -22.26 3.03 2.20
CA LEU A 32 -21.21 2.09 1.87
C LEU A 32 -19.91 2.81 1.45
N ALA A 33 -20.04 3.92 0.71
CA ALA A 33 -18.86 4.73 0.35
C ALA A 33 -18.16 5.28 1.59
N GLN A 34 -18.93 5.73 2.59
CA GLN A 34 -18.34 6.21 3.85
C GLN A 34 -17.66 5.09 4.61
N PHE A 35 -18.23 3.89 4.61
CA PHE A 35 -17.61 2.72 5.23
C PHE A 35 -16.22 2.46 4.63
N TYR A 36 -16.09 2.51 3.31
CA TYR A 36 -14.79 2.31 2.65
C TYR A 36 -13.82 3.46 2.89
N ARG A 37 -14.31 4.70 3.04
CA ARG A 37 -13.43 5.82 3.42
C ARG A 37 -12.87 5.63 4.83
N ASP A 38 -13.68 5.14 5.75
CA ASP A 38 -13.23 4.88 7.11
C ASP A 38 -12.18 3.76 7.14
N LEU A 39 -12.37 2.71 6.34
CA LEU A 39 -11.36 1.65 6.18
C LEU A 39 -10.07 2.19 5.58
N MET A 40 -10.17 3.07 4.57
CA MET A 40 -8.99 3.69 3.95
C MET A 40 -8.17 4.45 4.98
N ILE A 41 -8.82 5.24 5.83
CA ILE A 41 -8.15 6.03 6.87
C ILE A 41 -7.45 5.09 7.87
N SER A 42 -8.13 4.01 8.27
CA SER A 42 -7.57 3.01 9.18
C SER A 42 -6.31 2.36 8.59
N GLU A 43 -6.37 1.94 7.32
CA GLU A 43 -5.23 1.31 6.64
C GLU A 43 -4.07 2.29 6.45
N ALA A 44 -4.38 3.57 6.18
CA ALA A 44 -3.36 4.61 6.08
C ALA A 44 -2.59 4.75 7.39
N GLY A 45 -3.29 4.69 8.52
CA GLY A 45 -2.66 4.70 9.85
C GLY A 45 -1.75 3.50 10.06
N HIS A 46 -2.17 2.32 9.60
CA HIS A 46 -1.39 1.09 9.75
C HIS A 46 -0.05 1.16 8.99
N TYR A 47 -0.06 1.56 7.72
CA TYR A 47 1.18 1.55 6.96
C TYR A 47 2.18 2.61 7.47
N THR A 48 1.70 3.78 7.90
CA THR A 48 2.59 4.79 8.49
C THR A 48 3.19 4.30 9.80
N THR A 49 2.45 3.52 10.57
CA THR A 49 2.96 2.90 11.79
C THR A 49 4.09 1.90 11.49
N PHE A 50 3.90 1.05 10.47
CA PHE A 50 4.95 0.11 10.08
C PHE A 50 6.21 0.82 9.60
N LEU A 51 6.07 1.89 8.82
CA LEU A 51 7.22 2.69 8.39
C LEU A 51 7.91 3.37 9.55
N GLY A 52 7.15 3.86 10.52
CA GLY A 52 7.69 4.44 11.74
C GLY A 52 8.53 3.45 12.54
N PHE A 53 8.05 2.22 12.67
CA PHE A 53 8.82 1.17 13.33
C PHE A 53 10.08 0.82 12.53
N ALA A 54 10.00 0.76 11.21
CA ALA A 54 11.16 0.49 10.38
C ALA A 54 12.24 1.55 10.59
N ARG A 55 11.87 2.83 10.64
CA ARG A 55 12.81 3.92 10.90
C ARG A 55 13.43 3.81 12.30
N LYS A 56 12.61 3.44 13.30
CA LYS A 56 13.04 3.34 14.69
C LYS A 56 14.09 2.25 14.89
N TYR A 57 13.96 1.12 14.19
CA TYR A 57 14.79 -0.06 14.43
C TYR A 57 15.95 -0.21 13.44
N THR A 58 16.23 0.83 12.65
CA THR A 58 17.37 0.80 11.74
C THR A 58 18.17 2.10 11.84
N ASP A 59 19.48 1.95 12.07
CA ASP A 59 20.38 3.10 12.17
C ASP A 59 21.15 3.37 10.88
N ASN A 60 21.29 2.37 10.01
CA ASN A 60 22.20 2.42 8.87
C ASN A 60 21.52 2.27 7.51
N ILE A 61 20.20 2.16 7.47
CA ILE A 61 19.45 1.97 6.23
C ILE A 61 18.55 3.17 6.02
N ASP A 62 18.63 3.76 4.83
CA ASP A 62 17.69 4.81 4.43
C ASP A 62 16.35 4.15 4.13
N ILE A 63 15.43 4.22 5.10
CA ILE A 63 14.12 3.59 5.00
C ILE A 63 13.28 4.22 3.89
N ASP A 64 13.38 5.53 3.72
CA ASP A 64 12.59 6.21 2.68
C ASP A 64 13.03 5.77 1.28
N LYS A 65 14.35 5.60 1.08
CA LYS A 65 14.88 5.07 -0.17
C LYS A 65 14.43 3.63 -0.39
N ARG A 66 14.52 2.79 0.64
CA ARG A 66 14.11 1.39 0.55
C ARG A 66 12.62 1.24 0.29
N TRP A 67 11.81 2.08 0.94
CA TRP A 67 10.38 2.12 0.71
C TRP A 67 10.06 2.48 -0.75
N LYS A 68 10.75 3.47 -1.29
CA LYS A 68 10.60 3.88 -2.67
C LYS A 68 10.94 2.73 -3.63
N GLU A 69 12.00 1.99 -3.36
CA GLU A 69 12.39 0.83 -4.15
C GLU A 69 11.28 -0.24 -4.13
N TRP A 70 10.69 -0.51 -2.97
CA TRP A 70 9.58 -1.45 -2.85
C TRP A 70 8.37 -1.00 -3.68
N ILE A 71 8.01 0.25 -3.61
CA ILE A 71 6.89 0.82 -4.37
C ILE A 71 7.13 0.68 -5.87
N GLU A 72 8.33 1.03 -6.34
CA GLU A 72 8.70 0.93 -7.74
C GLU A 72 8.66 -0.52 -8.23
N PHE A 73 9.17 -1.45 -7.44
CA PHE A 73 9.16 -2.87 -7.77
C PHE A 73 7.73 -3.40 -7.90
N GLU A 74 6.88 -3.11 -6.95
CA GLU A 74 5.51 -3.58 -6.96
C GLU A 74 4.71 -2.96 -8.10
N THR A 75 4.92 -1.67 -8.38
CA THR A 75 4.28 -1.00 -9.51
C THR A 75 4.68 -1.67 -10.82
N SER A 76 5.97 -2.03 -10.96
CA SER A 76 6.46 -2.76 -12.13
C SER A 76 5.73 -4.09 -12.31
N ILE A 77 5.54 -4.85 -11.25
CA ILE A 77 4.84 -6.14 -11.31
C ILE A 77 3.38 -5.95 -11.74
N ILE A 78 2.68 -4.99 -11.16
CA ILE A 78 1.28 -4.72 -11.45
C ILE A 78 1.11 -4.29 -12.91
N VAL A 79 1.96 -3.39 -13.40
CA VAL A 79 1.91 -2.92 -14.78
C VAL A 79 2.15 -4.08 -15.76
N ASN A 80 3.14 -4.92 -15.49
CA ASN A 80 3.45 -6.07 -16.35
C ASN A 80 2.30 -7.10 -16.34
N TYR A 81 1.73 -7.36 -15.18
CA TYR A 81 0.58 -8.25 -15.07
C TYR A 81 -0.63 -7.72 -15.84
N GLY A 82 -0.92 -6.42 -15.69
CA GLY A 82 -2.02 -5.78 -16.41
C GLY A 82 -1.84 -5.83 -17.91
N LYS A 83 -0.62 -5.63 -18.41
CA LYS A 83 -0.32 -5.76 -19.84
C LYS A 83 -0.60 -7.17 -20.35
N ASN A 84 -0.20 -8.19 -19.60
CA ASN A 84 -0.42 -9.57 -19.97
C ASN A 84 -1.91 -9.90 -20.01
N GLU A 85 -2.67 -9.44 -19.06
CA GLU A 85 -4.11 -9.64 -19.05
C GLU A 85 -4.80 -8.94 -20.20
N THR A 86 -4.36 -7.73 -20.53
CA THR A 86 -4.91 -6.97 -21.66
C THR A 86 -4.68 -7.71 -22.99
N VAL A 87 -3.52 -8.35 -23.13
CA VAL A 87 -3.21 -9.13 -24.33
C VAL A 87 -4.14 -10.33 -24.46
N HIS A 88 -4.52 -10.94 -23.37
CA HIS A 88 -5.39 -12.12 -23.36
C HIS A 88 -6.87 -11.78 -23.28
N GLY A 89 -7.18 -10.56 -22.94
CA GLY A 89 -8.55 -10.07 -22.87
C GLY A 89 -9.01 -9.51 -24.19
#